data_e193c2e5a5d27d2f6c8f7e4a4fe27ff8
#
_entry.id   e193c2e5a5d27d2f6c8f7e4a4fe27ff8
#
_cell.length_a   1.000
_cell.length_b   1.000
_cell.length_c   1.000
_cell.angle_alpha   90.00
_cell.angle_beta   90.00
_cell.angle_gamma   90.00
#
_symmetry.space_group_name_H-M   'P 1'
#
loop_
_entity.id
_entity.type
_entity.pdbx_description
1 polymer ?
#
loop_
_entity_poly.entity_id
_entity_poly.type
_entity_poly.pdbx_seq_one_letter_code
_entity_poly.pdbx_strand_id
1 'polypeptide(L)'
;MVGYSVATDAFGGLYGTKQFLMLSFNEIDYRKWVPVFISCWHCVSVASCSLSERTRTSTHNALAVLISTCVFPIVASWSWGGGWLDEMNFIDNAGAGTIHLVGGTIGLVGSWMLGPRLGFFNMENMIGIGRSLNLSREKD
;
A
#
# COMPACT_ATOMS: atom_id res chain seq x y z
N MET A 1 -2.99 15.19 2.18
CA MET A 1 -3.53 16.38 1.49
C MET A 1 -2.93 16.55 0.10
N VAL A 2 -1.58 16.61 -0.03
CA VAL A 2 -0.92 16.66 -1.35
C VAL A 2 -1.36 15.51 -2.25
N GLY A 3 -1.42 14.29 -1.74
CA GLY A 3 -1.83 13.11 -2.49
C GLY A 3 -3.24 13.15 -3.06
N TYR A 4 -4.18 13.83 -2.39
CA TYR A 4 -5.54 13.96 -2.89
C TYR A 4 -5.61 14.80 -4.16
N SER A 5 -4.91 15.92 -4.22
CA SER A 5 -4.89 16.77 -5.42
C SER A 5 -4.26 16.07 -6.62
N VAL A 6 -3.28 15.22 -6.38
CA VAL A 6 -2.68 14.39 -7.43
C VAL A 6 -3.64 13.29 -7.91
N ALA A 7 -4.48 12.75 -7.02
CA ALA A 7 -5.38 11.65 -7.31
C ALA A 7 -6.69 12.06 -8.03
N THR A 8 -7.11 13.33 -7.95
CA THR A 8 -8.48 13.73 -8.36
C THR A 8 -8.63 14.38 -9.71
N ASP A 9 -7.56 14.91 -10.28
CA ASP A 9 -7.60 15.61 -11.58
C ASP A 9 -6.34 15.27 -12.38
N ALA A 10 -6.43 14.32 -13.27
CA ALA A 10 -5.30 13.91 -14.09
C ALA A 10 -4.94 14.99 -15.13
N PHE A 11 -3.86 15.72 -14.90
CA PHE A 11 -3.28 16.62 -15.88
C PHE A 11 -2.46 15.82 -16.90
N GLY A 12 -2.91 15.82 -18.16
CA GLY A 12 -2.28 15.04 -19.21
C GLY A 12 -2.34 13.52 -19.00
N GLY A 13 -3.29 13.02 -18.18
CA GLY A 13 -3.47 11.61 -17.91
C GLY A 13 -2.50 10.99 -16.88
N LEU A 14 -1.58 11.75 -16.33
CA LEU A 14 -0.53 11.22 -15.44
C LEU A 14 -0.69 11.63 -13.98
N TYR A 15 -1.03 12.88 -13.67
CA TYR A 15 -1.19 13.38 -12.29
C TYR A 15 -2.10 14.61 -12.24
N GLY A 16 -2.74 14.83 -11.10
CA GLY A 16 -3.60 16.00 -10.85
C GLY A 16 -2.87 17.12 -10.11
N THR A 17 -3.29 18.35 -10.34
CA THR A 17 -2.68 19.56 -9.72
C THR A 17 -3.67 20.48 -9.05
N LYS A 18 -4.98 20.25 -9.23
CA LYS A 18 -6.02 21.10 -8.64
C LYS A 18 -6.22 20.80 -7.15
N GLN A 19 -6.71 21.78 -6.43
CA GLN A 19 -7.05 21.65 -4.98
C GLN A 19 -5.86 21.29 -4.07
N PHE A 20 -4.66 21.78 -4.42
CA PHE A 20 -3.45 21.55 -3.63
C PHE A 20 -3.62 22.07 -2.20
N LEU A 21 -3.28 21.24 -1.22
CA LEU A 21 -3.39 21.53 0.23
C LEU A 21 -4.80 21.89 0.75
N MET A 22 -5.85 21.53 0.03
CA MET A 22 -7.25 21.80 0.43
C MET A 22 -7.59 23.30 0.52
N LEU A 23 -6.89 24.16 -0.20
CA LEU A 23 -7.07 25.62 -0.11
C LEU A 23 -8.42 26.13 -0.64
N SER A 24 -9.17 25.33 -1.39
CA SER A 24 -10.47 25.68 -2.02
C SER A 24 -11.51 24.58 -1.88
N PHE A 25 -11.56 23.90 -0.72
CA PHE A 25 -12.46 22.79 -0.50
C PHE A 25 -13.91 23.25 -0.23
N ASN A 26 -14.86 22.67 -0.96
CA ASN A 26 -16.29 22.76 -0.71
C ASN A 26 -16.79 21.51 0.04
N GLU A 27 -18.03 21.51 0.54
CA GLU A 27 -18.63 20.35 1.24
C GLU A 27 -18.65 19.08 0.38
N ILE A 28 -18.82 19.20 -0.93
CA ILE A 28 -18.80 18.08 -1.88
C ILE A 28 -17.39 17.46 -1.97
N ASP A 29 -16.35 18.28 -1.86
CA ASP A 29 -14.97 17.82 -1.94
C ASP A 29 -14.59 17.01 -0.70
N TYR A 30 -15.08 17.36 0.48
CA TYR A 30 -14.90 16.56 1.70
C TYR A 30 -15.49 15.16 1.58
N ARG A 31 -16.66 15.01 0.96
CA ARG A 31 -17.30 13.70 0.73
C ARG A 31 -16.46 12.80 -0.17
N LYS A 32 -15.79 13.37 -1.17
CA LYS A 32 -14.89 12.65 -2.07
C LYS A 32 -13.52 12.37 -1.42
N TRP A 33 -13.04 13.28 -0.59
CA TRP A 33 -11.75 13.15 0.06
C TRP A 33 -11.67 11.99 1.04
N VAL A 34 -12.71 11.77 1.84
CA VAL A 34 -12.72 10.72 2.88
C VAL A 34 -12.51 9.32 2.31
N PRO A 35 -13.22 8.88 1.26
CA PRO A 35 -12.95 7.59 0.63
C PRO A 35 -11.52 7.44 0.10
N VAL A 36 -10.99 8.47 -0.57
CA VAL A 36 -9.62 8.45 -1.12
C VAL A 36 -8.58 8.37 0.01
N PHE A 37 -8.80 9.08 1.12
CA PHE A 37 -7.94 9.02 2.29
C PHE A 37 -7.91 7.61 2.90
N ILE A 38 -9.09 6.99 3.09
CA ILE A 38 -9.20 5.62 3.62
C ILE A 38 -8.53 4.62 2.68
N SER A 39 -8.74 4.77 1.38
CA SER A 39 -8.11 3.93 0.35
C SER A 39 -6.58 4.03 0.37
N CYS A 40 -6.05 5.23 0.50
CA CYS A 40 -4.61 5.47 0.63
C CYS A 40 -4.05 4.79 1.89
N TRP A 41 -4.71 4.97 3.03
CA TRP A 41 -4.32 4.31 4.28
C TRP A 41 -4.34 2.79 4.14
N HIS A 42 -5.36 2.24 3.50
CA HIS A 42 -5.47 0.80 3.27
C HIS A 42 -4.33 0.28 2.39
N CYS A 43 -4.00 0.97 1.31
CA CYS A 43 -2.87 0.62 0.45
C CYS A 43 -1.53 0.59 1.22
N VAL A 44 -1.27 1.61 2.05
CA VAL A 44 -0.11 1.65 2.94
C VAL A 44 -0.11 0.47 3.92
N SER A 45 -1.26 0.15 4.50
CA SER A 45 -1.42 -0.97 5.43
C SER A 45 -1.07 -2.32 4.78
N VAL A 46 -1.55 -2.58 3.57
CA VAL A 46 -1.25 -3.81 2.81
C VAL A 46 0.25 -3.94 2.55
N ALA A 47 0.90 -2.88 2.07
CA ALA A 47 2.35 -2.88 1.86
C ALA A 47 3.11 -3.08 3.18
N SER A 48 2.67 -2.42 4.24
CA SER A 48 3.25 -2.48 5.58
C SER A 48 3.25 -3.86 6.19
N CYS A 49 2.16 -4.63 6.03
CA CYS A 49 2.04 -5.99 6.58
C CYS A 49 3.16 -6.91 6.10
N SER A 50 3.56 -6.79 4.83
CA SER A 50 4.62 -7.63 4.24
C SER A 50 6.02 -7.27 4.73
N LEU A 51 6.24 -6.03 5.16
CA LEU A 51 7.55 -5.46 5.45
C LEU A 51 7.82 -5.25 6.94
N SER A 52 6.79 -5.31 7.80
CA SER A 52 6.87 -4.96 9.22
C SER A 52 7.91 -5.77 9.99
N GLU A 53 8.06 -7.06 9.68
CA GLU A 53 9.03 -7.95 10.35
C GLU A 53 10.46 -7.87 9.77
N ARG A 54 10.66 -7.08 8.72
CA ARG A 54 11.92 -7.01 7.95
C ARG A 54 12.58 -5.64 7.98
N THR A 55 11.85 -4.61 8.38
CA THR A 55 12.32 -3.23 8.38
C THR A 55 12.30 -2.60 9.75
N ARG A 56 13.19 -1.62 9.97
CA ARG A 56 13.14 -0.77 11.16
C ARG A 56 11.97 0.20 11.06
N THR A 57 11.40 0.60 12.20
CA THR A 57 10.26 1.53 12.28
C THR A 57 10.48 2.83 11.49
N SER A 58 11.69 3.38 11.52
CA SER A 58 12.01 4.61 10.77
C SER A 58 11.90 4.42 9.25
N THR A 59 12.39 3.29 8.73
CA THR A 59 12.28 2.93 7.28
C THR A 59 10.82 2.70 6.91
N HIS A 60 10.07 2.04 7.79
CA HIS A 60 8.65 1.80 7.62
C HIS A 60 7.85 3.11 7.50
N ASN A 61 8.09 4.06 8.38
CA ASN A 61 7.46 5.37 8.34
C ASN A 61 7.82 6.15 7.06
N ALA A 62 9.10 6.13 6.65
CA ALA A 62 9.52 6.76 5.40
C ALA A 62 8.84 6.14 4.18
N LEU A 63 8.70 4.82 4.13
CA LEU A 63 7.99 4.11 3.07
C LEU A 63 6.51 4.48 3.05
N ALA A 64 5.86 4.55 4.22
CA ALA A 64 4.46 4.97 4.34
C ALA A 64 4.23 6.38 3.77
N VAL A 65 5.13 7.33 4.07
CA VAL A 65 5.09 8.68 3.51
C VAL A 65 5.25 8.64 1.98
N LEU A 66 6.20 7.88 1.47
CA LEU A 66 6.45 7.78 0.02
C LEU A 66 5.25 7.16 -0.71
N ILE A 67 4.66 6.10 -0.17
CA ILE A 67 3.47 5.47 -0.77
C ILE A 67 2.30 6.45 -0.77
N SER A 68 2.04 7.13 0.34
CA SER A 68 0.88 8.01 0.49
C SER A 68 0.98 9.33 -0.29
N THR A 69 2.19 9.82 -0.53
CA THR A 69 2.40 11.10 -1.22
C THR A 69 2.67 10.96 -2.72
N CYS A 70 3.28 9.85 -3.14
CA CYS A 70 3.69 9.66 -4.53
C CYS A 70 2.98 8.48 -5.18
N VAL A 71 3.19 7.25 -4.70
CA VAL A 71 2.79 6.04 -5.42
C VAL A 71 1.28 5.92 -5.54
N PHE A 72 0.57 5.93 -4.43
CA PHE A 72 -0.88 5.78 -4.41
C PHE A 72 -1.61 6.89 -5.19
N PRO A 73 -1.29 8.19 -5.02
CA PRO A 73 -2.00 9.25 -5.72
C PRO A 73 -1.84 9.19 -7.24
N ILE A 74 -0.66 8.80 -7.72
CA ILE A 74 -0.41 8.65 -9.16
C ILE A 74 -1.29 7.54 -9.74
N VAL A 75 -1.31 6.36 -9.11
CA VAL A 75 -2.14 5.24 -9.58
C VAL A 75 -3.62 5.54 -9.43
N ALA A 76 -4.05 6.20 -8.36
CA ALA A 76 -5.42 6.63 -8.16
C ALA A 76 -5.87 7.64 -9.24
N SER A 77 -4.99 8.54 -9.69
CA SER A 77 -5.29 9.46 -10.79
C SER A 77 -5.49 8.73 -12.12
N TRP A 78 -4.77 7.64 -12.36
CA TRP A 78 -4.93 6.85 -13.59
C TRP A 78 -6.29 6.14 -13.66
N SER A 79 -6.79 5.62 -12.54
CA SER A 79 -7.99 4.77 -12.50
C SER A 79 -9.27 5.53 -12.10
N TRP A 80 -9.16 6.54 -11.23
CA TRP A 80 -10.31 7.27 -10.66
C TRP A 80 -10.31 8.77 -10.96
N GLY A 81 -9.20 9.31 -11.41
CA GLY A 81 -9.01 10.73 -11.65
C GLY A 81 -9.19 11.17 -13.11
N GLY A 82 -9.76 10.34 -13.98
CA GLY A 82 -9.87 10.63 -15.42
C GLY A 82 -8.54 10.45 -16.17
N GLY A 83 -7.65 9.58 -15.68
CA GLY A 83 -6.39 9.28 -16.34
C GLY A 83 -6.53 8.24 -17.45
N TRP A 84 -5.41 7.84 -18.03
CA TRP A 84 -5.36 6.95 -19.20
C TRP A 84 -6.04 5.58 -19.00
N LEU A 85 -6.05 5.04 -17.78
CA LEU A 85 -6.76 3.79 -17.47
C LEU A 85 -8.29 3.98 -17.51
N ASP A 86 -8.78 5.11 -16.99
CA ASP A 86 -10.20 5.46 -17.02
C ASP A 86 -10.67 5.68 -18.46
N GLU A 87 -9.86 6.36 -19.30
CA GLU A 87 -10.11 6.52 -20.75
C GLU A 87 -10.19 5.17 -21.49
N MET A 88 -9.48 4.15 -21.02
CA MET A 88 -9.56 2.78 -21.55
C MET A 88 -10.75 1.98 -20.98
N ASN A 89 -11.67 2.61 -20.26
CA ASN A 89 -12.80 1.98 -19.58
C ASN A 89 -12.40 0.93 -18.52
N PHE A 90 -11.28 1.13 -17.85
CA PHE A 90 -10.90 0.29 -16.69
C PHE A 90 -11.79 0.62 -15.49
N ILE A 91 -12.53 -0.37 -15.02
CA ILE A 91 -13.46 -0.21 -13.90
C ILE A 91 -12.86 -0.85 -12.64
N ASP A 92 -12.58 -0.05 -11.63
CA ASP A 92 -12.12 -0.48 -10.30
C ASP A 92 -12.99 0.11 -9.19
N ASN A 93 -14.16 -0.48 -8.96
CA ASN A 93 -15.13 0.05 -8.00
C ASN A 93 -14.71 -0.13 -6.54
N ALA A 94 -13.98 -1.20 -6.22
CA ALA A 94 -13.61 -1.58 -4.86
C ALA A 94 -12.12 -1.37 -4.54
N GLY A 95 -11.34 -0.85 -5.47
CA GLY A 95 -9.90 -0.63 -5.27
C GLY A 95 -9.07 -1.91 -5.36
N ALA A 96 -9.55 -2.94 -6.04
CA ALA A 96 -8.80 -4.18 -6.21
C ALA A 96 -7.46 -3.93 -6.92
N GLY A 97 -7.47 -3.13 -8.01
CA GLY A 97 -6.27 -2.69 -8.70
C GLY A 97 -5.55 -1.57 -7.98
N THR A 98 -6.26 -0.52 -7.64
CA THR A 98 -5.68 0.73 -7.11
C THR A 98 -5.14 0.58 -5.69
N ILE A 99 -5.74 -0.24 -4.84
CA ILE A 99 -5.35 -0.43 -3.45
C ILE A 99 -4.55 -1.72 -3.26
N HIS A 100 -5.19 -2.86 -3.55
CA HIS A 100 -4.62 -4.17 -3.18
C HIS A 100 -3.49 -4.60 -4.10
N LEU A 101 -3.61 -4.41 -5.42
CA LEU A 101 -2.54 -4.75 -6.35
C LEU A 101 -1.33 -3.85 -6.13
N VAL A 102 -1.53 -2.55 -5.93
CA VAL A 102 -0.44 -1.60 -5.67
C VAL A 102 0.24 -1.91 -4.33
N GLY A 103 -0.51 -2.05 -3.25
CA GLY A 103 0.03 -2.41 -1.94
C GLY A 103 0.72 -3.78 -1.94
N GLY A 104 0.12 -4.77 -2.62
CA GLY A 104 0.67 -6.11 -2.76
C GLY A 104 1.96 -6.17 -3.57
N THR A 105 2.05 -5.43 -4.67
CA THR A 105 3.29 -5.36 -5.48
C THR A 105 4.42 -4.67 -4.72
N ILE A 106 4.15 -3.60 -3.99
CA ILE A 106 5.15 -2.95 -3.13
C ILE A 106 5.63 -3.93 -2.06
N GLY A 107 4.71 -4.65 -1.42
CA GLY A 107 5.02 -5.66 -0.42
C GLY A 107 5.84 -6.82 -0.98
N LEU A 108 5.50 -7.30 -2.19
CA LEU A 108 6.21 -8.37 -2.88
C LEU A 108 7.66 -7.96 -3.23
N VAL A 109 7.81 -6.84 -3.93
CA VAL A 109 9.12 -6.32 -4.34
C VAL A 109 9.99 -6.01 -3.13
N GLY A 110 9.43 -5.32 -2.13
CA GLY A 110 10.13 -5.01 -0.90
C GLY A 110 10.57 -6.27 -0.13
N SER A 111 9.71 -7.28 -0.04
CA SER A 111 10.05 -8.55 0.58
C SER A 111 11.14 -9.30 -0.18
N TRP A 112 11.13 -9.24 -1.49
CA TRP A 112 12.14 -9.85 -2.35
C TRP A 112 13.52 -9.16 -2.18
N MET A 113 13.52 -7.83 -2.13
CA MET A 113 14.75 -7.05 -1.96
C MET A 113 15.36 -7.20 -0.56
N LEU A 114 14.54 -7.28 0.48
CA LEU A 114 14.99 -7.40 1.87
C LEU A 114 15.36 -8.83 2.27
N GLY A 115 14.85 -9.82 1.54
CA GLY A 115 15.07 -11.23 1.86
C GLY A 115 14.23 -11.72 3.05
N PRO A 116 14.56 -12.91 3.60
CA PRO A 116 13.84 -13.51 4.70
C PRO A 116 14.03 -12.73 6.01
N ARG A 117 13.04 -12.81 6.89
CA ARG A 117 13.13 -12.23 8.25
C ARG A 117 14.23 -12.89 9.05
N LEU A 118 14.79 -12.16 10.02
CA LEU A 118 15.83 -12.66 10.92
C LEU A 118 15.35 -13.93 11.65
N GLY A 119 16.17 -14.98 11.61
CA GLY A 119 15.89 -16.26 12.23
C GLY A 119 14.97 -17.21 11.45
N PHE A 120 14.50 -16.84 10.25
CA PHE A 120 13.62 -17.71 9.45
C PHE A 120 14.30 -19.02 9.03
N PHE A 121 15.58 -18.97 8.66
CA PHE A 121 16.39 -20.13 8.28
C PHE A 121 17.37 -20.57 9.38
N ASN A 122 17.15 -20.18 10.64
CA ASN A 122 18.05 -20.63 11.70
C ASN A 122 17.78 -22.11 11.98
N MET A 123 18.78 -22.95 11.73
CA MET A 123 18.71 -24.41 11.95
C MET A 123 18.34 -24.80 13.38
N GLU A 124 18.73 -24.02 14.36
CA GLU A 124 18.38 -24.26 15.77
C GLU A 124 16.86 -24.14 16.02
N ASN A 125 16.20 -23.19 15.38
CA ASN A 125 14.75 -23.04 15.46
C ASN A 125 14.01 -24.20 14.77
N MET A 126 14.53 -24.70 13.66
CA MET A 126 13.97 -25.87 12.98
C MET A 126 14.11 -27.14 13.82
N ILE A 127 15.25 -27.32 14.48
CA ILE A 127 15.50 -28.47 15.41
C ILE A 127 14.60 -28.33 16.64
N GLY A 128 14.41 -27.12 17.19
CA GLY A 128 13.51 -26.85 18.33
C GLY A 128 12.06 -27.19 18.03
N ILE A 129 11.55 -26.81 16.87
CA ILE A 129 10.20 -27.15 16.40
C ILE A 129 10.05 -28.67 16.20
N GLY A 130 11.02 -29.32 15.57
CA GLY A 130 11.03 -30.77 15.37
C GLY A 130 11.03 -31.52 16.70
N ARG A 131 11.80 -31.05 17.69
CA ARG A 131 11.84 -31.65 19.04
C ARG A 131 10.51 -31.45 19.78
N SER A 132 9.86 -30.28 19.69
CA SER A 132 8.58 -30.03 20.34
C SER A 132 7.45 -30.90 19.74
N LEU A 133 7.45 -31.09 18.43
CA LEU A 133 6.48 -31.95 17.74
C LEU A 133 6.66 -33.44 18.10
N ASN A 134 7.90 -33.90 18.27
CA ASN A 134 8.15 -35.28 18.70
C ASN A 134 7.74 -35.50 20.15
N LEU A 135 7.97 -34.54 21.05
CA LEU A 135 7.52 -34.62 22.44
C LEU A 135 6.00 -34.61 22.59
N SER A 136 5.26 -34.00 21.69
CA SER A 136 3.79 -34.07 21.71
C SER A 136 3.28 -35.42 21.22
N ARG A 137 3.98 -36.05 20.27
CA ARG A 137 3.61 -37.38 19.73
C ARG A 137 3.87 -38.53 20.71
N GLU A 138 4.84 -38.39 21.63
CA GLU A 138 5.11 -39.41 22.65
C GLU A 138 4.14 -39.37 23.86
N LYS A 139 3.26 -38.38 23.92
CA LYS A 139 2.28 -38.25 25.04
C LYS A 139 0.88 -38.76 24.68
N ASP A 140 0.64 -39.11 23.43
CA ASP A 140 -0.56 -39.76 22.91
C ASP A 140 -0.33 -41.26 22.75
#